data_cc15dfdad900a08ab8867166f234dc10
#
_entry.id   cc15dfdad900a08ab8867166f234dc10
#
_cell.length_a   1.000
_cell.length_b   1.000
_cell.length_c   1.000
_cell.angle_alpha   90.00
_cell.angle_beta   90.00
_cell.angle_gamma   90.00
#
_symmetry.space_group_name_H-M   'P 1'
#
loop_
_entity.id
_entity.type
_entity.pdbx_description
1 polymer ?
#
loop_
_entity_poly.entity_id
_entity_poly.type
_entity_poly.pdbx_seq_one_letter_code
_entity_poly.pdbx_strand_id
1 'polypeptide(L)'
;MKFFLLLFTILLSFTHLVKAQCSPNSLFSSLGLPGVYPPEIPISGVPMVGVSDGIVGSPYSQTLTLVVLEDTTMDVASFLPATVVSTMSLAGISTVMSLDVNHVTFDVAGLPNGLSYTCDQSGCEYVSGVDGCILINGNPTQSGNFAVPVSMTINAQIPAITDPILGTTIFAGMAMDLPSFSAVEYNFFIDGSTVISEVNQYSFLYPNPTINETKLSLHSMSDVMVYNVLGKEVFKSISIEGDLVLSKTDLGKGLFYIMIKSDRKKETIKLMIK
;
A
#
# COMPACT_ATOMS: atom_id res chain seq x y z
N MET A 1 5.48 -44.57 31.21
CA MET A 1 5.58 -43.23 31.81
C MET A 1 6.72 -42.37 31.23
N LYS A 2 7.93 -42.87 31.07
CA LYS A 2 9.08 -42.08 30.53
C LYS A 2 8.90 -41.64 29.07
N PHE A 3 8.25 -42.44 28.24
CA PHE A 3 7.98 -42.13 26.84
C PHE A 3 6.92 -41.02 26.66
N PHE A 4 5.96 -40.95 27.55
CA PHE A 4 4.92 -39.90 27.54
C PHE A 4 5.45 -38.53 27.99
N LEU A 5 6.42 -38.55 28.91
CA LEU A 5 7.08 -37.31 29.35
C LEU A 5 7.97 -36.72 28.25
N LEU A 6 8.63 -37.55 27.45
CA LEU A 6 9.49 -37.11 26.35
C LEU A 6 8.66 -36.51 25.20
N LEU A 7 7.47 -37.06 24.91
CA LEU A 7 6.56 -36.52 23.93
C LEU A 7 5.99 -35.16 24.35
N PHE A 8 5.72 -34.98 25.65
CA PHE A 8 5.20 -33.73 26.18
C PHE A 8 6.24 -32.62 26.20
N THR A 9 7.53 -32.93 26.41
CA THR A 9 8.61 -31.93 26.31
C THR A 9 8.92 -31.52 24.89
N ILE A 10 8.72 -32.37 23.89
CA ILE A 10 8.87 -32.06 22.49
C ILE A 10 7.71 -31.16 22.01
N LEU A 11 6.49 -31.36 22.55
CA LEU A 11 5.35 -30.51 22.19
C LEU A 11 5.45 -29.09 22.76
N LEU A 12 6.13 -28.90 23.91
CA LEU A 12 6.33 -27.57 24.51
C LEU A 12 7.44 -26.75 23.84
N SER A 13 8.32 -27.38 23.06
CA SER A 13 9.39 -26.66 22.35
C SER A 13 8.97 -26.04 21.04
N PHE A 14 7.71 -26.21 20.59
CA PHE A 14 7.14 -25.61 19.37
C PHE A 14 6.35 -24.32 19.60
N THR A 15 6.38 -23.73 20.77
CA THR A 15 5.94 -22.34 20.94
C THR A 15 7.02 -21.39 20.40
N HIS A 16 7.31 -21.51 19.11
CA HIS A 16 8.01 -20.46 18.42
C HIS A 16 7.11 -19.25 18.43
N LEU A 17 7.51 -18.24 19.15
CA LEU A 17 7.02 -16.87 19.00
C LEU A 17 6.94 -16.60 17.48
N VAL A 18 5.73 -16.50 16.95
CA VAL A 18 5.51 -15.99 15.60
C VAL A 18 5.94 -14.54 15.66
N LYS A 19 7.22 -14.28 15.38
CA LYS A 19 7.69 -12.93 15.13
C LYS A 19 7.02 -12.47 13.84
N ALA A 20 6.61 -11.23 13.80
CA ALA A 20 6.20 -10.61 12.56
C ALA A 20 7.27 -10.91 11.49
N GLN A 21 6.81 -11.38 10.33
CA GLN A 21 7.72 -11.86 9.27
C GLN A 21 8.25 -10.69 8.43
N CYS A 22 8.48 -9.53 9.02
CA CYS A 22 9.10 -8.41 8.34
C CYS A 22 10.45 -8.06 8.97
N SER A 23 11.28 -7.37 8.20
CA SER A 23 12.51 -6.73 8.64
C SER A 23 12.60 -5.33 8.06
N PRO A 24 13.19 -4.37 8.80
CA PRO A 24 13.43 -3.03 8.28
C PRO A 24 14.26 -3.08 6.98
N ASN A 25 13.92 -2.24 6.01
CA ASN A 25 14.69 -2.13 4.79
C ASN A 25 15.94 -1.29 5.08
N SER A 26 17.12 -1.90 4.90
CA SER A 26 18.41 -1.27 5.18
C SER A 26 18.67 0.01 4.38
N LEU A 27 18.05 0.17 3.21
CA LEU A 27 18.15 1.39 2.43
C LEU A 27 17.56 2.57 3.22
N PHE A 28 16.37 2.40 3.80
CA PHE A 28 15.70 3.46 4.56
C PHE A 28 16.40 3.71 5.90
N SER A 29 16.79 2.65 6.61
CA SER A 29 17.57 2.75 7.85
C SER A 29 18.86 3.54 7.64
N SER A 30 19.53 3.37 6.50
CA SER A 30 20.78 4.06 6.19
C SER A 30 20.63 5.56 5.88
N LEU A 31 19.40 6.05 5.65
CA LEU A 31 19.16 7.48 5.44
C LEU A 31 19.38 8.29 6.72
N GLY A 32 19.24 7.69 7.89
CA GLY A 32 19.35 8.36 9.18
C GLY A 32 18.29 9.45 9.41
N LEU A 33 17.21 9.43 8.65
CA LEU A 33 16.09 10.36 8.78
C LEU A 33 14.93 9.63 9.45
N PRO A 34 14.52 10.03 10.66
CA PRO A 34 13.39 9.44 11.34
C PRO A 34 12.10 9.57 10.53
N GLY A 35 11.28 8.51 10.55
CA GLY A 35 10.02 8.51 9.84
C GLY A 35 9.53 7.11 9.45
N VAL A 36 8.44 7.08 8.69
CA VAL A 36 7.83 5.86 8.14
C VAL A 36 8.08 5.81 6.64
N TYR A 37 8.58 4.66 6.16
CA TYR A 37 8.98 4.47 4.76
C TYR A 37 8.27 3.27 4.11
N PRO A 38 8.05 3.32 2.77
CA PRO A 38 8.43 4.38 1.81
C PRO A 38 7.70 5.70 2.08
N PRO A 39 8.30 6.87 1.75
CA PRO A 39 7.63 8.15 1.93
C PRO A 39 6.52 8.36 0.88
N GLU A 40 5.46 9.12 1.20
CA GLU A 40 4.43 9.53 0.23
C GLU A 40 4.91 10.66 -0.71
N ILE A 41 5.92 11.41 -0.29
CA ILE A 41 6.50 12.50 -1.06
C ILE A 41 7.89 12.08 -1.54
N PRO A 42 8.26 12.32 -2.80
CA PRO A 42 9.59 12.00 -3.30
C PRO A 42 10.69 12.65 -2.48
N ILE A 43 11.59 11.86 -1.93
CA ILE A 43 12.79 12.30 -1.24
C ILE A 43 14.00 12.02 -2.13
N SER A 44 14.90 12.98 -2.29
CA SER A 44 16.11 12.79 -3.09
C SER A 44 16.93 11.61 -2.59
N GLY A 45 17.24 10.67 -3.50
CA GLY A 45 17.98 9.44 -3.19
C GLY A 45 17.09 8.26 -2.75
N VAL A 46 15.78 8.43 -2.60
CA VAL A 46 14.82 7.37 -2.28
C VAL A 46 14.10 6.95 -3.55
N PRO A 47 14.31 5.71 -4.07
CA PRO A 47 13.74 5.27 -5.33
C PRO A 47 12.26 4.84 -5.25
N MET A 48 11.72 4.71 -4.04
CA MET A 48 10.36 4.23 -3.81
C MET A 48 9.53 5.33 -3.14
N VAL A 49 8.33 5.55 -3.66
CA VAL A 49 7.35 6.51 -3.14
C VAL A 49 6.02 5.80 -2.97
N GLY A 50 5.39 5.99 -1.81
CA GLY A 50 4.09 5.41 -1.51
C GLY A 50 4.09 3.88 -1.35
N VAL A 51 2.91 3.35 -1.18
CA VAL A 51 2.64 1.91 -1.07
C VAL A 51 2.18 1.35 -2.42
N SER A 52 2.31 0.03 -2.62
CA SER A 52 1.85 -0.61 -3.85
C SER A 52 0.32 -0.71 -3.91
N ASP A 53 -0.23 -0.63 -5.11
CA ASP A 53 -1.65 -0.88 -5.35
C ASP A 53 -2.01 -2.34 -5.05
N GLY A 54 -3.24 -2.58 -4.60
CA GLY A 54 -3.78 -3.91 -4.36
C GLY A 54 -4.89 -4.27 -5.34
N ILE A 55 -5.29 -5.54 -5.35
CA ILE A 55 -6.41 -6.05 -6.16
C ILE A 55 -7.33 -6.84 -5.23
N VAL A 56 -8.65 -6.58 -5.29
CA VAL A 56 -9.66 -7.31 -4.52
C VAL A 56 -9.51 -8.82 -4.73
N GLY A 57 -9.48 -9.57 -3.62
CA GLY A 57 -9.38 -11.03 -3.62
C GLY A 57 -7.97 -11.58 -3.89
N SER A 58 -6.99 -10.74 -4.22
CA SER A 58 -5.60 -11.16 -4.41
C SER A 58 -4.78 -10.94 -3.13
N PRO A 59 -3.79 -11.79 -2.85
CA PRO A 59 -2.90 -11.58 -1.72
C PRO A 59 -2.15 -10.24 -1.83
N TYR A 60 -2.21 -9.45 -0.78
CA TYR A 60 -1.49 -8.19 -0.64
C TYR A 60 -0.44 -8.31 0.47
N SER A 61 0.72 -7.72 0.27
CA SER A 61 1.78 -7.67 1.26
C SER A 61 2.63 -6.42 1.06
N GLN A 62 2.66 -5.55 2.06
CA GLN A 62 3.45 -4.32 2.07
C GLN A 62 4.18 -4.20 3.39
N THR A 63 5.50 -4.02 3.33
CA THR A 63 6.30 -3.71 4.50
C THR A 63 6.55 -2.21 4.59
N LEU A 64 6.25 -1.64 5.74
CA LEU A 64 6.67 -0.29 6.12
C LEU A 64 7.90 -0.41 7.00
N THR A 65 8.89 0.42 6.77
CA THR A 65 10.10 0.53 7.61
C THR A 65 9.97 1.75 8.51
N LEU A 66 10.24 1.56 9.77
CA LEU A 66 10.20 2.61 10.79
C LEU A 66 11.64 2.97 11.16
N VAL A 67 12.02 4.22 10.92
CA VAL A 67 13.29 4.78 11.38
C VAL A 67 12.99 5.61 12.62
N VAL A 68 13.41 5.11 13.78
CA VAL A 68 13.02 5.64 15.08
C VAL A 68 13.99 6.72 15.53
N LEU A 69 13.46 7.87 15.96
CA LEU A 69 14.27 9.00 16.45
C LEU A 69 14.87 8.71 17.81
N GLU A 70 16.03 9.29 18.08
CA GLU A 70 16.72 9.21 19.37
C GLU A 70 16.39 10.38 20.30
N ASP A 71 16.19 11.55 19.71
CA ASP A 71 15.83 12.78 20.40
C ASP A 71 14.80 13.60 19.61
N THR A 72 14.19 14.55 20.28
CA THR A 72 13.29 15.52 19.65
C THR A 72 13.41 16.87 20.32
N THR A 73 13.24 17.95 19.58
CA THR A 73 13.26 19.31 20.12
C THR A 73 11.86 19.90 20.05
N MET A 74 11.34 20.31 21.20
CA MET A 74 10.01 20.90 21.27
C MET A 74 9.86 21.91 22.42
N ASP A 75 8.78 22.67 22.36
CA ASP A 75 8.39 23.56 23.46
C ASP A 75 7.60 22.74 24.52
N VAL A 76 8.18 22.62 25.70
CA VAL A 76 7.58 21.87 26.82
C VAL A 76 6.69 22.72 27.73
N ALA A 77 6.47 23.98 27.41
CA ALA A 77 5.69 24.88 28.27
C ALA A 77 4.27 24.38 28.58
N SER A 78 3.63 23.74 27.62
CA SER A 78 2.28 23.19 27.78
C SER A 78 2.19 21.95 28.67
N PHE A 79 3.32 21.30 28.92
CA PHE A 79 3.42 20.07 29.71
C PHE A 79 3.94 20.33 31.14
N LEU A 80 4.43 21.52 31.39
CA LEU A 80 4.96 21.90 32.68
C LEU A 80 3.91 22.68 33.50
N PRO A 81 3.96 22.57 34.85
CA PRO A 81 3.17 23.45 35.70
C PRO A 81 3.47 24.94 35.42
N ALA A 82 2.46 25.77 35.43
CA ALA A 82 2.60 27.22 35.17
C ALA A 82 3.65 27.92 36.08
N THR A 83 3.79 27.44 37.32
CA THR A 83 4.83 27.91 38.26
C THR A 83 6.23 27.58 37.79
N VAL A 84 6.45 26.42 37.21
CA VAL A 84 7.75 26.02 36.63
C VAL A 84 8.05 26.87 35.43
N VAL A 85 7.11 27.05 34.49
CA VAL A 85 7.28 27.90 33.31
C VAL A 85 7.61 29.34 33.68
N SER A 86 6.88 29.92 34.67
CA SER A 86 7.18 31.30 35.15
C SER A 86 8.54 31.38 35.79
N THR A 87 9.00 30.42 36.56
CA THR A 87 10.34 30.38 37.16
C THR A 87 11.42 30.25 36.10
N MET A 88 11.22 29.41 35.10
CA MET A 88 12.14 29.30 33.93
C MET A 88 12.28 30.62 33.20
N SER A 89 11.14 31.30 32.95
CA SER A 89 11.16 32.61 32.32
C SER A 89 11.95 33.67 33.12
N LEU A 90 11.77 33.68 34.47
CA LEU A 90 12.52 34.57 35.34
C LEU A 90 14.01 34.26 35.36
N ALA A 91 14.38 32.97 35.28
CA ALA A 91 15.76 32.52 35.22
C ALA A 91 16.38 32.62 33.81
N GLY A 92 15.63 33.07 32.79
CA GLY A 92 16.08 33.17 31.40
C GLY A 92 16.27 31.82 30.73
N ILE A 93 15.58 30.75 31.20
CA ILE A 93 15.65 29.40 30.68
C ILE A 93 14.59 29.25 29.58
N SER A 94 14.98 28.73 28.40
CA SER A 94 14.08 28.43 27.30
C SER A 94 13.17 27.24 27.64
N THR A 95 11.90 27.30 27.26
CA THR A 95 10.99 26.16 27.28
C THR A 95 11.15 25.25 26.04
N VAL A 96 11.85 25.72 24.99
CA VAL A 96 12.22 24.88 23.84
C VAL A 96 13.51 24.16 24.18
N MET A 97 13.44 22.84 24.26
CA MET A 97 14.58 22.01 24.66
C MET A 97 14.59 20.68 23.91
N SER A 98 15.76 20.05 23.86
CA SER A 98 15.91 18.67 23.37
C SER A 98 15.47 17.70 24.45
N LEU A 99 14.68 16.71 24.05
CA LEU A 99 14.16 15.64 24.89
C LEU A 99 14.71 14.32 24.38
N ASP A 100 15.24 13.50 25.29
CA ASP A 100 15.61 12.14 24.96
C ASP A 100 14.35 11.30 24.75
N VAL A 101 14.28 10.54 23.66
CA VAL A 101 13.17 9.64 23.36
C VAL A 101 13.41 8.32 24.05
N ASN A 102 12.45 7.83 24.84
CA ASN A 102 12.52 6.51 25.46
C ASN A 102 12.05 5.42 24.49
N HIS A 103 10.86 5.62 23.92
CA HIS A 103 10.27 4.73 22.92
C HIS A 103 9.23 5.48 22.06
N VAL A 104 8.88 4.87 20.93
CA VAL A 104 7.83 5.34 20.02
C VAL A 104 6.87 4.20 19.77
N THR A 105 5.58 4.46 19.91
CA THR A 105 4.52 3.49 19.58
C THR A 105 3.83 3.92 18.29
N PHE A 106 3.63 2.97 17.37
CA PHE A 106 2.94 3.21 16.10
C PHE A 106 1.58 2.52 16.05
N ASP A 107 0.64 3.14 15.37
CA ASP A 107 -0.69 2.60 15.09
C ASP A 107 -1.09 2.87 13.64
N VAL A 108 -1.78 1.90 13.01
CA VAL A 108 -2.24 1.97 11.64
C VAL A 108 -3.76 1.89 11.63
N ALA A 109 -4.41 2.93 11.15
CA ALA A 109 -5.86 3.00 11.06
C ALA A 109 -6.35 3.02 9.61
N GLY A 110 -7.65 2.79 9.39
CA GLY A 110 -8.28 2.98 8.08
C GLY A 110 -7.93 1.94 7.02
N LEU A 111 -7.32 0.80 7.37
CA LEU A 111 -7.02 -0.25 6.41
C LEU A 111 -8.27 -0.75 5.68
N PRO A 112 -8.18 -1.03 4.37
CA PRO A 112 -9.24 -1.70 3.61
C PRO A 112 -9.67 -3.01 4.25
N ASN A 113 -10.96 -3.35 4.17
CA ASN A 113 -11.47 -4.62 4.66
C ASN A 113 -10.71 -5.80 4.04
N GLY A 114 -10.29 -6.74 4.90
CA GLY A 114 -9.52 -7.92 4.51
C GLY A 114 -8.00 -7.73 4.62
N LEU A 115 -7.53 -6.50 4.93
CA LEU A 115 -6.15 -6.24 5.31
C LEU A 115 -6.02 -6.08 6.83
N SER A 116 -4.88 -6.48 7.34
CA SER A 116 -4.46 -6.28 8.73
C SER A 116 -2.99 -5.91 8.79
N TYR A 117 -2.53 -5.42 9.92
CA TYR A 117 -1.11 -5.17 10.11
C TYR A 117 -0.55 -5.92 11.31
N THR A 118 0.74 -6.19 11.26
CA THR A 118 1.52 -6.75 12.36
C THR A 118 2.88 -6.07 12.43
N CYS A 119 3.37 -5.86 13.63
CA CYS A 119 4.68 -5.26 13.88
C CYS A 119 5.68 -6.35 14.25
N ASP A 120 6.97 -6.12 13.98
CA ASP A 120 8.04 -7.03 14.43
C ASP A 120 8.28 -6.95 15.93
N GLN A 121 7.87 -5.85 16.58
CA GLN A 121 7.89 -5.69 18.03
C GLN A 121 6.46 -5.76 18.60
N SER A 122 6.37 -6.34 19.82
CA SER A 122 5.09 -6.45 20.52
C SER A 122 4.52 -5.08 20.86
N GLY A 123 3.23 -4.89 20.56
CA GLY A 123 2.56 -3.61 20.82
C GLY A 123 2.96 -2.48 19.86
N CYS A 124 3.75 -2.78 18.82
CA CYS A 124 4.30 -1.77 17.91
C CYS A 124 5.09 -0.68 18.63
N GLU A 125 5.74 -1.04 19.74
CA GLU A 125 6.56 -0.16 20.56
C GLU A 125 8.04 -0.40 20.26
N TYR A 126 8.74 0.67 19.92
CA TYR A 126 10.13 0.64 19.48
C TYR A 126 10.97 1.52 20.38
N VAL A 127 12.03 0.97 20.92
CA VAL A 127 13.01 1.71 21.73
C VAL A 127 13.73 2.72 20.86
N SER A 128 14.07 3.85 21.43
CA SER A 128 14.83 4.94 20.80
C SER A 128 16.01 4.43 19.98
N GLY A 129 16.15 4.87 18.75
CA GLY A 129 17.23 4.53 17.82
C GLY A 129 17.20 3.07 17.29
N VAL A 130 16.15 2.30 17.61
CA VAL A 130 15.98 0.93 17.09
C VAL A 130 14.93 0.91 16.00
N ASP A 131 15.39 0.73 14.77
CA ASP A 131 14.50 0.64 13.60
C ASP A 131 13.61 -0.59 13.66
N GLY A 132 12.42 -0.49 13.08
CA GLY A 132 11.45 -1.57 13.05
C GLY A 132 10.69 -1.67 11.73
N CYS A 133 9.73 -2.59 11.70
CA CYS A 133 8.85 -2.73 10.54
C CYS A 133 7.40 -3.02 10.93
N ILE A 134 6.51 -2.58 10.07
CA ILE A 134 5.10 -2.95 10.07
C ILE A 134 4.82 -3.71 8.78
N LEU A 135 4.27 -4.91 8.88
CA LEU A 135 3.78 -5.69 7.75
C LEU A 135 2.28 -5.50 7.63
N ILE A 136 1.83 -4.94 6.53
CA ILE A 136 0.42 -4.89 6.14
C ILE A 136 0.17 -6.03 5.17
N ASN A 137 -0.71 -6.95 5.49
CA ASN A 137 -1.01 -8.11 4.66
C ASN A 137 -2.47 -8.54 4.74
N GLY A 138 -2.87 -9.40 3.80
CA GLY A 138 -4.20 -9.97 3.72
C GLY A 138 -4.73 -10.04 2.29
N ASN A 139 -6.03 -10.27 2.16
CA ASN A 139 -6.73 -10.25 0.89
C ASN A 139 -7.81 -9.17 0.96
N PRO A 140 -7.62 -8.01 0.30
CA PRO A 140 -8.60 -6.94 0.35
C PRO A 140 -9.92 -7.40 -0.26
N THR A 141 -11.03 -7.06 0.38
CA THR A 141 -12.38 -7.44 -0.06
C THR A 141 -13.18 -6.27 -0.60
N GLN A 142 -12.63 -5.07 -0.56
CA GLN A 142 -13.28 -3.82 -0.97
C GLN A 142 -12.35 -3.03 -1.88
N SER A 143 -12.87 -2.58 -3.03
CA SER A 143 -12.15 -1.70 -3.96
C SER A 143 -12.35 -0.22 -3.61
N GLY A 144 -11.40 0.61 -4.01
CA GLY A 144 -11.46 2.05 -3.83
C GLY A 144 -10.14 2.66 -3.39
N ASN A 145 -10.20 3.94 -3.05
CA ASN A 145 -9.08 4.68 -2.45
C ASN A 145 -9.32 4.78 -0.94
N PHE A 146 -8.31 4.43 -0.16
CA PHE A 146 -8.36 4.43 1.29
C PHE A 146 -7.22 5.28 1.84
N ALA A 147 -7.56 6.29 2.64
CA ALA A 147 -6.58 7.02 3.43
C ALA A 147 -6.23 6.21 4.67
N VAL A 148 -4.98 5.82 4.79
CA VAL A 148 -4.46 4.97 5.87
C VAL A 148 -3.40 5.76 6.65
N PRO A 149 -3.81 6.50 7.69
CA PRO A 149 -2.88 7.19 8.55
C PRO A 149 -2.08 6.18 9.38
N VAL A 150 -0.77 6.38 9.42
CA VAL A 150 0.13 5.78 10.39
C VAL A 150 0.44 6.85 11.42
N SER A 151 -0.12 6.71 12.61
CA SER A 151 0.11 7.61 13.72
C SER A 151 1.22 7.11 14.63
N MET A 152 1.89 8.03 15.31
CA MET A 152 2.87 7.71 16.32
C MET A 152 2.66 8.50 17.60
N THR A 153 3.00 7.87 18.72
CA THR A 153 3.07 8.46 20.06
C THR A 153 4.50 8.32 20.56
N ILE A 154 5.11 9.42 20.92
CA ILE A 154 6.49 9.46 21.41
C ILE A 154 6.45 9.55 22.94
N ASN A 155 7.11 8.63 23.61
CA ASN A 155 7.44 8.75 25.02
C ASN A 155 8.81 9.41 25.16
N ALA A 156 8.85 10.60 25.74
CA ALA A 156 10.06 11.39 25.85
C ALA A 156 10.36 11.80 27.30
N GLN A 157 11.63 11.97 27.63
CA GLN A 157 12.11 12.41 28.90
C GLN A 157 12.30 13.92 28.91
N ILE A 158 11.48 14.64 29.66
CA ILE A 158 11.78 16.04 30.00
C ILE A 158 12.92 16.02 31.02
N PRO A 159 14.06 16.67 30.74
CA PRO A 159 15.21 16.67 31.65
C PRO A 159 14.93 17.44 32.94
N ALA A 160 15.72 17.19 33.96
CA ALA A 160 15.71 18.05 35.15
C ALA A 160 16.13 19.48 34.80
N ILE A 161 15.39 20.46 35.27
CA ILE A 161 15.64 21.88 35.03
C ILE A 161 16.17 22.49 36.34
N THR A 162 17.38 23.08 36.27
CA THR A 162 18.03 23.72 37.40
C THR A 162 18.22 25.20 37.12
N ASP A 163 18.09 26.01 38.18
CA ASP A 163 18.42 27.43 38.12
C ASP A 163 19.93 27.62 37.87
N PRO A 164 20.36 28.30 36.80
CA PRO A 164 21.75 28.41 36.46
C PRO A 164 22.54 29.32 37.44
N ILE A 165 21.87 30.12 38.27
CA ILE A 165 22.46 31.06 39.21
C ILE A 165 22.50 30.46 40.61
N LEU A 166 21.36 29.87 41.05
CA LEU A 166 21.18 29.37 42.40
C LEU A 166 21.55 27.89 42.52
N GLY A 167 21.65 27.15 41.41
CA GLY A 167 21.90 25.72 41.40
C GLY A 167 20.75 24.89 41.98
N THR A 168 19.60 25.49 42.25
CA THR A 168 18.40 24.78 42.79
C THR A 168 17.60 24.13 41.67
N THR A 169 17.07 22.92 41.94
CA THR A 169 16.21 22.22 40.98
C THR A 169 14.83 22.89 40.91
N ILE A 170 14.49 23.42 39.75
CA ILE A 170 13.18 24.01 39.43
C ILE A 170 12.19 22.90 39.11
N PHE A 171 12.65 21.88 38.37
CA PHE A 171 11.86 20.72 37.94
C PHE A 171 12.74 19.46 37.96
N ALA A 172 12.23 18.37 38.49
CA ALA A 172 13.02 17.14 38.68
C ALA A 172 13.18 16.31 37.39
N GLY A 173 12.48 16.69 36.34
CA GLY A 173 12.37 15.88 35.12
C GLY A 173 11.29 14.81 35.21
N MET A 174 10.74 14.41 34.08
CA MET A 174 9.76 13.33 34.00
C MET A 174 9.66 12.76 32.58
N ALA A 175 9.39 11.46 32.50
CA ALA A 175 8.98 10.83 31.25
C ALA A 175 7.48 11.07 31.02
N MET A 176 7.11 11.31 29.76
CA MET A 176 5.72 11.50 29.39
C MET A 176 5.47 11.11 27.93
N ASP A 177 4.21 10.74 27.65
CA ASP A 177 3.77 10.55 26.28
C ASP A 177 3.37 11.88 25.67
N LEU A 178 3.92 12.19 24.52
CA LEU A 178 3.52 13.34 23.73
C LEU A 178 2.19 13.02 23.03
N PRO A 179 1.40 14.04 22.66
CA PRO A 179 0.17 13.82 21.90
C PRO A 179 0.46 13.04 20.62
N SER A 180 -0.36 12.02 20.34
CA SER A 180 -0.26 11.25 19.11
C SER A 180 -0.50 12.14 17.89
N PHE A 181 0.29 11.93 16.84
CA PHE A 181 0.17 12.65 15.57
C PHE A 181 0.37 11.70 14.38
N SER A 182 -0.14 12.09 13.21
CA SER A 182 0.07 11.32 11.99
C SER A 182 1.51 11.52 11.50
N ALA A 183 2.26 10.42 11.45
CA ALA A 183 3.62 10.40 10.89
C ALA A 183 3.57 10.46 9.36
N VAL A 184 2.63 9.75 8.76
CA VAL A 184 2.36 9.68 7.33
C VAL A 184 0.91 9.24 7.10
N GLU A 185 0.31 9.66 5.99
CA GLU A 185 -0.97 9.14 5.53
C GLU A 185 -0.77 8.53 4.14
N TYR A 186 -0.93 7.22 4.05
CA TYR A 186 -0.83 6.50 2.78
C TYR A 186 -2.15 6.49 2.02
N ASN A 187 -2.06 6.61 0.71
CA ASN A 187 -3.18 6.40 -0.19
C ASN A 187 -3.14 4.97 -0.75
N PHE A 188 -3.93 4.07 -0.16
CA PHE A 188 -4.07 2.71 -0.66
C PHE A 188 -5.10 2.67 -1.77
N PHE A 189 -4.66 2.37 -2.98
CA PHE A 189 -5.56 2.08 -4.09
C PHE A 189 -5.76 0.57 -4.20
N ILE A 190 -7.02 0.13 -4.04
CA ILE A 190 -7.42 -1.27 -4.25
C ILE A 190 -8.27 -1.33 -5.51
N ASP A 191 -7.73 -1.92 -6.55
CA ASP A 191 -8.45 -2.13 -7.79
C ASP A 191 -9.55 -3.17 -7.57
N GLY A 192 -10.75 -2.89 -8.10
CA GLY A 192 -11.80 -3.88 -8.11
C GLY A 192 -11.32 -5.10 -8.89
N SER A 193 -11.44 -6.30 -8.32
CA SER A 193 -11.30 -7.46 -9.16
C SER A 193 -12.31 -7.30 -10.30
N THR A 194 -11.84 -6.98 -11.46
CA THR A 194 -12.51 -7.43 -12.65
C THR A 194 -12.40 -8.95 -12.61
N VAL A 195 -13.25 -9.61 -11.81
CA VAL A 195 -13.74 -10.88 -12.23
C VAL A 195 -14.41 -10.54 -13.54
N ILE A 196 -13.64 -10.53 -14.61
CA ILE A 196 -14.17 -10.98 -15.88
C ILE A 196 -14.63 -12.40 -15.49
N SER A 197 -15.90 -12.55 -15.17
CA SER A 197 -16.58 -13.78 -15.49
C SER A 197 -16.17 -13.96 -16.95
N GLU A 198 -15.14 -14.77 -17.18
CA GLU A 198 -14.91 -15.41 -18.44
C GLU A 198 -16.09 -16.35 -18.61
N VAL A 199 -17.26 -15.76 -18.85
CA VAL A 199 -18.14 -16.36 -19.81
C VAL A 199 -17.29 -16.25 -21.08
N ASN A 200 -16.61 -17.36 -21.43
CA ASN A 200 -15.87 -17.55 -22.65
C ASN A 200 -16.81 -17.33 -23.85
N GLN A 201 -17.14 -16.10 -24.12
CA GLN A 201 -17.84 -15.63 -25.30
C GLN A 201 -16.84 -14.85 -26.15
N TYR A 202 -15.80 -15.58 -26.59
CA TYR A 202 -14.97 -15.06 -27.66
C TYR A 202 -15.76 -15.13 -28.96
N SER A 203 -15.81 -14.02 -29.68
CA SER A 203 -16.26 -14.04 -31.07
C SER A 203 -15.34 -14.95 -31.85
N PHE A 204 -15.87 -15.92 -32.57
CA PHE A 204 -15.09 -16.93 -33.25
C PHE A 204 -15.09 -16.68 -34.74
N LEU A 205 -13.89 -16.64 -35.34
CA LEU A 205 -13.71 -16.39 -36.77
C LEU A 205 -13.07 -17.62 -37.45
N TYR A 206 -13.83 -18.31 -38.31
CA TYR A 206 -13.34 -19.50 -39.00
C TYR A 206 -13.97 -19.66 -40.38
N PRO A 207 -13.18 -20.09 -41.40
CA PRO A 207 -11.72 -20.26 -41.40
C PRO A 207 -10.96 -18.92 -41.47
N ASN A 208 -9.80 -18.88 -40.81
CA ASN A 208 -8.87 -17.74 -40.88
C ASN A 208 -7.42 -18.26 -40.84
N PRO A 209 -6.62 -18.12 -41.91
CA PRO A 209 -6.90 -17.45 -43.20
C PRO A 209 -8.00 -18.13 -44.03
N THR A 210 -8.70 -17.33 -44.84
CA THR A 210 -9.69 -17.82 -45.79
C THR A 210 -9.27 -17.55 -47.24
N ILE A 211 -9.87 -18.31 -48.19
CA ILE A 211 -9.70 -18.12 -49.63
C ILE A 211 -10.94 -17.41 -50.21
N ASN A 212 -12.11 -17.73 -49.75
CA ASN A 212 -13.38 -17.20 -50.27
C ASN A 212 -14.18 -16.44 -49.20
N GLU A 213 -14.55 -17.10 -48.12
CA GLU A 213 -15.40 -16.57 -47.07
C GLU A 213 -14.98 -17.08 -45.70
N THR A 214 -15.31 -16.31 -44.68
CA THR A 214 -15.14 -16.68 -43.28
C THR A 214 -16.38 -16.30 -42.51
N LYS A 215 -16.66 -17.04 -41.46
CA LYS A 215 -17.80 -16.87 -40.58
C LYS A 215 -17.34 -16.30 -39.24
N LEU A 216 -17.90 -15.17 -38.87
CA LEU A 216 -17.73 -14.56 -37.56
C LEU A 216 -18.97 -14.90 -36.74
N SER A 217 -18.79 -15.69 -35.68
CA SER A 217 -19.86 -16.05 -34.74
C SER A 217 -19.86 -15.05 -33.57
N LEU A 218 -20.96 -14.35 -33.37
CA LEU A 218 -21.19 -13.39 -32.31
C LEU A 218 -22.14 -13.96 -31.27
N HIS A 219 -21.78 -13.87 -30.02
CA HIS A 219 -22.59 -14.43 -28.92
C HIS A 219 -23.53 -13.40 -28.26
N SER A 220 -23.43 -12.15 -28.66
CA SER A 220 -24.29 -11.08 -28.19
C SER A 220 -24.45 -10.01 -29.25
N MET A 221 -25.49 -9.21 -29.14
CA MET A 221 -25.73 -8.08 -30.01
C MET A 221 -24.51 -7.15 -30.05
N SER A 222 -23.96 -6.96 -31.24
CA SER A 222 -22.67 -6.26 -31.44
C SER A 222 -22.66 -5.45 -32.73
N ASP A 223 -21.88 -4.39 -32.73
CA ASP A 223 -21.50 -3.66 -33.92
C ASP A 223 -20.18 -4.20 -34.44
N VAL A 224 -20.12 -4.52 -35.73
CA VAL A 224 -18.91 -5.04 -36.40
C VAL A 224 -18.45 -4.05 -37.44
N MET A 225 -17.19 -3.66 -37.36
CA MET A 225 -16.50 -2.77 -38.28
C MET A 225 -15.22 -3.45 -38.77
N VAL A 226 -14.99 -3.44 -40.09
CA VAL A 226 -13.80 -4.04 -40.69
C VAL A 226 -12.93 -2.94 -41.28
N TYR A 227 -11.66 -2.93 -40.91
CA TYR A 227 -10.68 -1.96 -41.39
C TYR A 227 -9.58 -2.65 -42.20
N ASN A 228 -9.12 -2.02 -43.26
CA ASN A 228 -7.92 -2.44 -43.98
C ASN A 228 -6.65 -1.99 -43.20
N VAL A 229 -5.47 -2.37 -43.72
CA VAL A 229 -4.15 -2.02 -43.13
C VAL A 229 -3.87 -0.51 -43.10
N LEU A 230 -4.59 0.29 -43.87
CA LEU A 230 -4.46 1.76 -43.89
C LEU A 230 -5.44 2.43 -42.88
N GLY A 231 -6.18 1.62 -42.11
CA GLY A 231 -7.18 2.12 -41.15
C GLY A 231 -8.48 2.61 -41.79
N LYS A 232 -8.70 2.39 -43.11
CA LYS A 232 -9.95 2.72 -43.80
C LYS A 232 -11.00 1.66 -43.45
N GLU A 233 -12.20 2.10 -43.00
CA GLU A 233 -13.36 1.23 -42.84
C GLU A 233 -13.82 0.71 -44.20
N VAL A 234 -13.89 -0.61 -44.36
CA VAL A 234 -14.29 -1.27 -45.62
C VAL A 234 -15.60 -2.04 -45.48
N PHE A 235 -16.04 -2.29 -44.28
CA PHE A 235 -17.33 -2.94 -43.98
C PHE A 235 -17.82 -2.51 -42.59
N LYS A 236 -19.16 -2.38 -42.49
CA LYS A 236 -19.82 -2.08 -41.21
C LYS A 236 -21.17 -2.77 -41.12
N SER A 237 -21.44 -3.40 -39.98
CA SER A 237 -22.77 -3.93 -39.62
C SER A 237 -23.07 -3.57 -38.18
N ILE A 238 -24.30 -3.18 -37.87
CA ILE A 238 -24.73 -2.63 -36.59
C ILE A 238 -25.78 -3.53 -35.99
N SER A 239 -25.69 -3.75 -34.65
CA SER A 239 -26.69 -4.46 -33.86
C SER A 239 -26.99 -5.86 -34.39
N ILE A 240 -25.94 -6.64 -34.69
CA ILE A 240 -26.05 -8.02 -35.17
C ILE A 240 -25.75 -9.01 -34.05
N GLU A 241 -26.42 -10.15 -34.09
CA GLU A 241 -26.19 -11.27 -33.20
C GLU A 241 -26.15 -12.56 -34.05
N GLY A 242 -25.41 -13.57 -33.58
CA GLY A 242 -25.23 -14.83 -34.31
C GLY A 242 -24.12 -14.76 -35.35
N ASP A 243 -24.33 -15.29 -36.52
CA ASP A 243 -23.30 -15.53 -37.52
C ASP A 243 -23.28 -14.45 -38.63
N LEU A 244 -22.13 -13.82 -38.81
CA LEU A 244 -21.85 -12.89 -39.91
C LEU A 244 -20.85 -13.53 -40.88
N VAL A 245 -21.22 -13.62 -42.16
CA VAL A 245 -20.33 -14.09 -43.20
C VAL A 245 -19.60 -12.88 -43.82
N LEU A 246 -18.29 -12.95 -43.85
CA LEU A 246 -17.41 -11.97 -44.49
C LEU A 246 -16.75 -12.64 -45.72
N SER A 247 -16.98 -12.06 -46.90
CA SER A 247 -16.52 -12.68 -48.16
C SER A 247 -15.39 -11.89 -48.81
N LYS A 248 -14.61 -12.61 -49.63
CA LYS A 248 -13.59 -12.01 -50.46
C LYS A 248 -14.17 -11.08 -51.53
N THR A 249 -15.40 -11.32 -51.97
CA THR A 249 -16.10 -10.44 -52.92
C THR A 249 -16.37 -9.07 -52.33
N ASP A 250 -16.63 -9.00 -51.02
CA ASP A 250 -16.96 -7.76 -50.32
C ASP A 250 -15.71 -6.99 -49.86
N LEU A 251 -14.68 -7.73 -49.38
CA LEU A 251 -13.51 -7.14 -48.74
C LEU A 251 -12.27 -7.08 -49.65
N GLY A 252 -12.19 -8.00 -50.63
CA GLY A 252 -10.99 -8.18 -51.45
C GLY A 252 -9.96 -9.10 -50.77
N LYS A 253 -8.75 -9.19 -51.39
CA LYS A 253 -7.62 -9.89 -50.80
C LYS A 253 -6.85 -8.95 -49.85
N GLY A 254 -6.31 -9.52 -48.79
CA GLY A 254 -5.45 -8.76 -47.90
C GLY A 254 -5.61 -9.09 -46.42
N LEU A 255 -5.02 -8.22 -45.64
CA LEU A 255 -5.11 -8.25 -44.19
C LEU A 255 -6.11 -7.21 -43.70
N PHE A 256 -7.00 -7.63 -42.84
CA PHE A 256 -8.06 -6.80 -42.24
C PHE A 256 -8.06 -6.93 -40.73
N TYR A 257 -8.59 -5.90 -40.06
CA TYR A 257 -8.85 -5.89 -38.63
C TYR A 257 -10.35 -5.72 -38.42
N ILE A 258 -10.95 -6.73 -37.79
CA ILE A 258 -12.38 -6.74 -37.44
C ILE A 258 -12.49 -6.22 -36.01
N MET A 259 -13.15 -5.08 -35.84
CA MET A 259 -13.49 -4.51 -34.55
C MET A 259 -14.93 -4.87 -34.23
N ILE A 260 -15.13 -5.52 -33.09
CA ILE A 260 -16.43 -5.95 -32.57
C ILE A 260 -16.68 -5.13 -31.30
N LYS A 261 -17.79 -4.43 -31.25
CA LYS A 261 -18.20 -3.62 -30.11
C LYS A 261 -19.58 -4.08 -29.65
N SER A 262 -19.65 -4.61 -28.43
CA SER A 262 -20.90 -4.88 -27.70
C SER A 262 -21.04 -3.89 -26.53
N ASP A 263 -22.17 -3.91 -25.83
CA ASP A 263 -22.45 -2.99 -24.71
C ASP A 263 -21.37 -2.99 -23.62
N ARG A 264 -20.65 -4.10 -23.45
CA ARG A 264 -19.70 -4.31 -22.35
C ARG A 264 -18.27 -4.60 -22.78
N LYS A 265 -18.02 -4.79 -24.09
CA LYS A 265 -16.71 -5.26 -24.57
C LYS A 265 -16.39 -4.70 -25.95
N LYS A 266 -15.10 -4.46 -26.16
CA LYS A 266 -14.52 -4.17 -27.47
C LYS A 266 -13.45 -5.21 -27.76
N GLU A 267 -13.58 -5.90 -28.90
CA GLU A 267 -12.66 -6.95 -29.35
C GLU A 267 -12.11 -6.62 -30.74
N THR A 268 -10.88 -7.01 -31.04
CA THR A 268 -10.30 -6.87 -32.37
C THR A 268 -9.72 -8.19 -32.81
N ILE A 269 -10.17 -8.69 -33.97
CA ILE A 269 -9.71 -9.94 -34.57
C ILE A 269 -9.03 -9.63 -35.90
N LYS A 270 -7.92 -10.27 -36.15
CA LYS A 270 -7.17 -10.19 -37.39
C LYS A 270 -7.73 -11.19 -38.39
N LEU A 271 -8.10 -10.74 -39.60
CA LEU A 271 -8.57 -11.59 -40.70
C LEU A 271 -7.59 -11.51 -41.87
N MET A 272 -7.23 -12.67 -42.44
CA MET A 272 -6.43 -12.76 -43.65
C MET A 272 -7.23 -13.45 -44.77
N ILE A 273 -7.39 -12.75 -45.91
CA ILE A 273 -8.04 -13.27 -47.11
C ILE A 273 -6.97 -13.46 -48.19
N LYS A 274 -6.81 -14.68 -48.69
CA LYS A 274 -5.79 -15.06 -49.70
C LYS A 274 -6.27 -14.91 -51.13
#